data_c1e6bca29cddcc5c3e70fce3fc6c9bee
#
_entry.id   c1e6bca29cddcc5c3e70fce3fc6c9bee
#
_cell.length_a   1.000
_cell.length_b   1.000
_cell.length_c   1.000
_cell.angle_alpha   90.00
_cell.angle_beta   90.00
_cell.angle_gamma   90.00
#
_symmetry.space_group_name_H-M   'P 1'
#
loop_
_entity.id
_entity.type
_entity.pdbx_description
1 polymer ?
#
loop_
_entity_poly.entity_id
_entity_poly.type
_entity_poly.pdbx_seq_one_letter_code
_entity_poly.pdbx_strand_id
1 'polypeptide(L)'
;MRFMQTTHRAIRVATVAVVLALASPAAYAQQPSATAIATAKEVVIITGATTLFNPLITGVVEQAKLLFLQQNPALAKDLNEISAKLRSDLAPRFEELVNNVAKNYATSFTEQELKDILAFYKTPAGRKLISDQPKVVDASLKFAQNWANTLSEQVIGKMRDELKKKGHAL
;
A
#
# COMPACT_ATOMS: atom_id res chain seq x y z
N MET A 1 69.24 33.54 -57.61
CA MET A 1 68.89 32.49 -58.60
C MET A 1 68.44 31.25 -57.86
N ARG A 2 67.34 30.67 -58.29
CA ARG A 2 66.67 29.43 -57.92
C ARG A 2 65.68 29.53 -56.78
N PHE A 3 64.46 29.58 -57.26
CA PHE A 3 63.24 29.31 -56.53
C PHE A 3 63.16 27.86 -55.98
N MET A 4 62.79 27.69 -54.75
CA MET A 4 62.34 26.41 -54.25
C MET A 4 60.90 26.58 -53.76
N GLN A 5 59.99 26.01 -54.52
CA GLN A 5 58.58 25.90 -54.18
C GLN A 5 58.41 24.81 -53.13
N THR A 6 57.87 25.16 -51.94
CA THR A 6 57.41 24.20 -50.96
C THR A 6 55.91 24.00 -51.10
N THR A 7 55.56 22.83 -51.57
CA THR A 7 54.17 22.39 -51.68
C THR A 7 53.60 22.04 -50.32
N HIS A 8 52.61 22.82 -49.83
CA HIS A 8 51.84 22.50 -48.66
C HIS A 8 50.75 21.45 -48.98
N ARG A 9 50.93 20.21 -48.52
CA ARG A 9 49.93 19.19 -48.54
C ARG A 9 48.90 19.49 -47.36
N ALA A 10 47.74 19.95 -47.78
CA ALA A 10 46.61 20.09 -46.85
C ALA A 10 46.05 18.70 -46.46
N ILE A 11 46.25 18.29 -45.21
CA ILE A 11 45.64 17.12 -44.65
C ILE A 11 44.23 17.55 -44.22
N ARG A 12 43.21 17.05 -44.96
CA ARG A 12 41.79 17.18 -44.52
C ARG A 12 41.51 16.15 -43.46
N VAL A 13 41.46 16.56 -42.18
CA VAL A 13 40.94 15.75 -41.09
C VAL A 13 39.41 15.81 -41.16
N ALA A 14 38.79 14.73 -41.61
CA ALA A 14 37.36 14.56 -41.56
C ALA A 14 36.96 14.19 -40.12
N THR A 15 36.46 15.16 -39.37
CA THR A 15 35.90 14.92 -38.04
C THR A 15 34.49 14.30 -38.18
N VAL A 16 34.40 13.00 -38.03
CA VAL A 16 33.10 12.30 -37.93
C VAL A 16 32.55 12.56 -36.53
N ALA A 17 31.62 13.50 -36.41
CA ALA A 17 30.85 13.71 -35.21
C ALA A 17 29.79 12.60 -35.10
N VAL A 18 30.08 11.56 -34.32
CA VAL A 18 29.08 10.57 -33.92
C VAL A 18 28.18 11.21 -32.86
N VAL A 19 27.01 11.71 -33.26
CA VAL A 19 25.95 12.14 -32.38
C VAL A 19 25.26 10.87 -31.84
N LEU A 20 25.72 10.37 -30.69
CA LEU A 20 24.94 9.40 -29.90
C LEU A 20 23.72 10.14 -29.33
N ALA A 21 22.61 10.06 -30.05
CA ALA A 21 21.31 10.40 -29.51
C ALA A 21 21.00 9.39 -28.39
N LEU A 22 21.26 9.78 -27.13
CA LEU A 22 20.74 9.12 -25.94
C LEU A 22 19.23 9.36 -25.94
N ALA A 23 18.48 8.56 -26.70
CA ALA A 23 17.07 8.41 -26.55
C ALA A 23 16.88 7.68 -25.20
N SER A 24 16.89 8.43 -24.09
CA SER A 24 16.30 7.96 -22.85
C SER A 24 14.84 7.65 -23.18
N PRO A 25 14.36 6.42 -23.02
CA PRO A 25 12.93 6.20 -23.07
C PRO A 25 12.37 7.00 -21.90
N ALA A 26 11.74 8.12 -22.19
CA ALA A 26 10.84 8.75 -21.23
C ALA A 26 9.86 7.65 -20.88
N ALA A 27 10.02 7.09 -19.67
CA ALA A 27 9.03 6.22 -19.07
C ALA A 27 7.79 7.08 -18.85
N TYR A 28 7.02 7.28 -19.91
CA TYR A 28 5.65 7.73 -19.76
C TYR A 28 5.03 6.71 -18.82
N ALA A 29 4.55 7.17 -17.68
CA ALA A 29 3.73 6.36 -16.80
C ALA A 29 2.53 5.90 -17.64
N GLN A 30 2.71 4.76 -18.28
CA GLN A 30 1.73 4.20 -19.21
C GLN A 30 0.52 3.85 -18.34
N GLN A 31 -0.63 4.41 -18.66
CA GLN A 31 -1.84 4.07 -17.94
C GLN A 31 -2.00 2.54 -17.96
N PRO A 32 -2.31 1.93 -16.80
CA PRO A 32 -2.45 0.48 -16.73
C PRO A 32 -3.42 -0.05 -17.78
N SER A 33 -3.07 -1.15 -18.43
CA SER A 33 -3.97 -1.80 -19.39
C SER A 33 -5.27 -2.26 -18.70
N ALA A 34 -6.35 -2.37 -19.47
CA ALA A 34 -7.60 -2.92 -18.96
C ALA A 34 -7.40 -4.33 -18.38
N THR A 35 -6.53 -5.13 -18.99
CA THR A 35 -6.16 -6.48 -18.51
C THR A 35 -5.42 -6.40 -17.18
N ALA A 36 -4.45 -5.48 -17.03
CA ALA A 36 -3.73 -5.29 -15.77
C ALA A 36 -4.70 -4.90 -14.63
N ILE A 37 -5.63 -3.97 -14.90
CA ILE A 37 -6.66 -3.57 -13.92
C ILE A 37 -7.57 -4.75 -13.54
N ALA A 38 -8.00 -5.55 -14.52
CA ALA A 38 -8.84 -6.72 -14.26
C ALA A 38 -8.11 -7.76 -13.40
N THR A 39 -6.85 -8.09 -13.74
CA THR A 39 -6.01 -9.01 -12.97
C THR A 39 -5.75 -8.46 -11.57
N ALA A 40 -5.45 -7.17 -11.44
CA ALA A 40 -5.28 -6.51 -10.16
C ALA A 40 -6.56 -6.59 -9.29
N LYS A 41 -7.74 -6.43 -9.89
CA LYS A 41 -9.02 -6.60 -9.19
C LYS A 41 -9.17 -8.00 -8.61
N GLU A 42 -8.80 -9.04 -9.37
CA GLU A 42 -8.80 -10.41 -8.85
C GLU A 42 -7.81 -10.58 -7.67
N VAL A 43 -6.62 -10.00 -7.76
CA VAL A 43 -5.63 -10.01 -6.66
C VAL A 43 -6.22 -9.33 -5.41
N VAL A 44 -6.80 -8.15 -5.57
CA VAL A 44 -7.44 -7.40 -4.48
C VAL A 44 -8.55 -8.19 -3.79
N ILE A 45 -9.36 -8.89 -4.57
CA ILE A 45 -10.46 -9.71 -4.05
C ILE A 45 -9.91 -10.95 -3.31
N ILE A 46 -8.99 -11.70 -3.94
CA ILE A 46 -8.48 -12.96 -3.36
C ILE A 46 -7.66 -12.73 -2.09
N THR A 47 -6.94 -11.62 -2.01
CA THR A 47 -6.15 -11.26 -0.82
C THR A 47 -6.99 -10.65 0.30
N GLY A 48 -8.25 -10.31 0.02
CA GLY A 48 -9.09 -9.60 0.97
C GLY A 48 -8.60 -8.18 1.29
N ALA A 49 -7.80 -7.55 0.40
CA ALA A 49 -7.25 -6.22 0.63
C ALA A 49 -8.33 -5.15 0.88
N THR A 50 -9.56 -5.41 0.44
CA THR A 50 -10.71 -4.52 0.66
C THR A 50 -11.45 -4.75 1.97
N THR A 51 -11.14 -5.81 2.72
CA THR A 51 -11.87 -6.13 3.97
C THR A 51 -11.70 -5.04 5.03
N LEU A 52 -10.57 -4.34 5.03
CA LEU A 52 -10.33 -3.17 5.89
C LEU A 52 -11.31 -2.02 5.63
N PHE A 53 -11.90 -1.98 4.44
CA PHE A 53 -12.82 -0.93 4.03
C PHE A 53 -14.30 -1.29 4.19
N ASN A 54 -14.61 -2.56 4.51
CA ASN A 54 -15.99 -3.02 4.72
C ASN A 54 -16.78 -2.17 5.72
N PRO A 55 -16.19 -1.69 6.86
CA PRO A 55 -16.93 -0.88 7.80
C PRO A 55 -17.13 0.58 7.37
N LEU A 56 -16.51 1.06 6.29
CA LEU A 56 -16.55 2.49 5.93
C LEU A 56 -17.96 3.01 5.65
N ILE A 57 -18.74 2.31 4.82
CA ILE A 57 -20.11 2.74 4.50
C ILE A 57 -20.96 2.76 5.78
N THR A 58 -20.87 1.69 6.57
CA THR A 58 -21.57 1.61 7.86
C THR A 58 -21.14 2.74 8.78
N GLY A 59 -19.84 3.00 8.90
CA GLY A 59 -19.29 4.06 9.74
C GLY A 59 -19.78 5.45 9.35
N VAL A 60 -19.78 5.77 8.06
CA VAL A 60 -20.27 7.06 7.54
C VAL A 60 -21.76 7.22 7.83
N VAL A 61 -22.56 6.18 7.62
CA VAL A 61 -24.00 6.22 7.88
C VAL A 61 -24.30 6.37 9.39
N GLU A 62 -23.57 5.63 10.24
CA GLU A 62 -23.75 5.75 11.70
C GLU A 62 -23.30 7.12 12.21
N GLN A 63 -22.21 7.67 11.69
CA GLN A 63 -21.76 9.01 12.05
C GLN A 63 -22.79 10.07 11.67
N ALA A 64 -23.38 9.99 10.48
CA ALA A 64 -24.47 10.88 10.07
C ALA A 64 -25.69 10.74 10.98
N LYS A 65 -26.08 9.49 11.32
CA LYS A 65 -27.18 9.24 12.25
C LYS A 65 -26.94 9.90 13.61
N LEU A 66 -25.73 9.81 14.15
CA LEU A 66 -25.40 10.42 15.45
C LEU A 66 -25.56 11.94 15.44
N LEU A 67 -25.25 12.62 14.35
CA LEU A 67 -25.44 14.08 14.23
C LEU A 67 -26.91 14.47 14.39
N PHE A 68 -27.83 13.71 13.80
CA PHE A 68 -29.27 13.96 13.93
C PHE A 68 -29.82 13.59 15.32
N LEU A 69 -29.32 12.51 15.92
CA LEU A 69 -29.72 12.09 17.27
C LEU A 69 -29.30 13.11 18.33
N GLN A 70 -28.16 13.75 18.16
CA GLN A 70 -27.73 14.84 19.09
C GLN A 70 -28.69 16.03 19.06
N GLN A 71 -29.32 16.31 17.91
CA GLN A 71 -30.29 17.40 17.78
C GLN A 71 -31.68 17.00 18.24
N ASN A 72 -32.10 15.76 17.97
CA ASN A 72 -33.41 15.24 18.34
C ASN A 72 -33.38 13.73 18.58
N PRO A 73 -33.26 13.30 19.84
CA PRO A 73 -33.26 11.87 20.21
C PRO A 73 -34.55 11.10 19.84
N ALA A 74 -35.67 11.81 19.68
CA ALA A 74 -36.94 11.16 19.31
C ALA A 74 -36.92 10.57 17.89
N LEU A 75 -35.97 10.96 17.05
CA LEU A 75 -35.79 10.44 15.68
C LEU A 75 -35.15 9.03 15.63
N ALA A 76 -34.82 8.43 16.78
CA ALA A 76 -34.03 7.19 16.83
C ALA A 76 -34.61 6.04 15.98
N LYS A 77 -35.93 5.87 16.01
CA LYS A 77 -36.61 4.80 15.24
C LYS A 77 -36.45 5.05 13.74
N ASP A 78 -36.82 6.23 13.28
CA ASP A 78 -36.80 6.57 11.85
C ASP A 78 -35.38 6.57 11.31
N LEU A 79 -34.41 7.08 12.09
CA LEU A 79 -32.99 7.07 11.72
C LEU A 79 -32.40 5.66 11.62
N ASN A 80 -32.88 4.70 12.43
CA ASN A 80 -32.45 3.29 12.29
C ASN A 80 -32.95 2.69 10.97
N GLU A 81 -34.20 2.94 10.59
CA GLU A 81 -34.80 2.47 9.35
C GLU A 81 -34.08 3.12 8.13
N ILE A 82 -33.89 4.45 8.17
CA ILE A 82 -33.15 5.19 7.13
C ILE A 82 -31.72 4.69 7.01
N SER A 83 -31.03 4.47 8.14
CA SER A 83 -29.65 3.97 8.14
C SER A 83 -29.52 2.59 7.52
N ALA A 84 -30.49 1.69 7.81
CA ALA A 84 -30.51 0.37 7.20
C ALA A 84 -30.69 0.44 5.67
N LYS A 85 -31.62 1.30 5.22
CA LYS A 85 -31.82 1.54 3.79
C LYS A 85 -30.60 2.14 3.13
N LEU A 86 -29.98 3.17 3.72
CA LEU A 86 -28.80 3.83 3.16
C LEU A 86 -27.61 2.87 3.04
N ARG A 87 -27.38 1.99 4.01
CA ARG A 87 -26.32 0.96 3.89
C ARG A 87 -26.55 0.05 2.68
N SER A 88 -27.78 -0.32 2.40
CA SER A 88 -28.13 -1.12 1.22
C SER A 88 -27.96 -0.32 -0.08
N ASP A 89 -28.47 0.90 -0.13
CA ASP A 89 -28.43 1.76 -1.32
C ASP A 89 -26.99 2.16 -1.68
N LEU A 90 -26.12 2.30 -0.68
CA LEU A 90 -24.72 2.69 -0.86
C LEU A 90 -23.78 1.50 -1.07
N ALA A 91 -24.23 0.26 -0.84
CA ALA A 91 -23.39 -0.92 -1.04
C ALA A 91 -22.70 -0.98 -2.43
N PRO A 92 -23.34 -0.60 -3.55
CA PRO A 92 -22.69 -0.56 -4.85
C PRO A 92 -21.50 0.41 -4.92
N ARG A 93 -21.48 1.47 -4.07
CA ARG A 93 -20.35 2.40 -4.01
C ARG A 93 -19.04 1.76 -3.56
N PHE A 94 -19.12 0.60 -2.88
CA PHE A 94 -17.96 -0.20 -2.53
C PHE A 94 -17.17 -0.68 -3.77
N GLU A 95 -17.86 -0.93 -4.88
CA GLU A 95 -17.21 -1.28 -6.15
C GLU A 95 -16.28 -0.16 -6.67
N GLU A 96 -16.63 1.09 -6.45
CA GLU A 96 -15.76 2.23 -6.81
C GLU A 96 -14.43 2.16 -6.04
N LEU A 97 -14.49 1.82 -4.75
CA LEU A 97 -13.32 1.65 -3.92
C LEU A 97 -12.46 0.48 -4.39
N VAL A 98 -13.08 -0.68 -4.64
CA VAL A 98 -12.39 -1.87 -5.18
C VAL A 98 -11.69 -1.54 -6.49
N ASN A 99 -12.36 -0.84 -7.40
CA ASN A 99 -11.79 -0.45 -8.68
C ASN A 99 -10.61 0.54 -8.53
N ASN A 100 -10.67 1.46 -7.58
CA ASN A 100 -9.56 2.37 -7.30
C ASN A 100 -8.36 1.63 -6.68
N VAL A 101 -8.59 0.71 -5.76
CA VAL A 101 -7.54 -0.15 -5.21
C VAL A 101 -6.89 -0.98 -6.32
N ALA A 102 -7.70 -1.59 -7.21
CA ALA A 102 -7.19 -2.34 -8.36
C ALA A 102 -6.33 -1.47 -9.30
N LYS A 103 -6.72 -0.22 -9.56
CA LYS A 103 -5.89 0.73 -10.33
C LYS A 103 -4.55 1.01 -9.65
N ASN A 104 -4.53 1.18 -8.32
CA ASN A 104 -3.28 1.39 -7.58
C ASN A 104 -2.34 0.18 -7.72
N TYR A 105 -2.88 -1.04 -7.62
CA TYR A 105 -2.10 -2.25 -7.88
C TYR A 105 -1.57 -2.29 -9.32
N ALA A 106 -2.43 -2.02 -10.30
CA ALA A 106 -2.04 -2.02 -11.72
C ALA A 106 -1.05 -0.89 -12.09
N THR A 107 -0.94 0.14 -11.28
CA THR A 107 0.10 1.19 -11.43
C THR A 107 1.41 0.77 -10.77
N SER A 108 1.36 -0.03 -9.69
CA SER A 108 2.52 -0.42 -8.91
C SER A 108 3.20 -1.69 -9.41
N PHE A 109 2.47 -2.55 -10.12
CA PHE A 109 2.93 -3.84 -10.62
C PHE A 109 2.68 -3.95 -12.12
N THR A 110 3.59 -4.59 -12.83
CA THR A 110 3.39 -4.95 -14.24
C THR A 110 2.28 -5.99 -14.39
N GLU A 111 1.71 -6.10 -15.58
CA GLU A 111 0.68 -7.11 -15.87
C GLU A 111 1.18 -8.54 -15.61
N GLN A 112 2.47 -8.82 -15.89
CA GLN A 112 3.06 -10.14 -15.64
C GLN A 112 3.18 -10.41 -14.14
N GLU A 113 3.69 -9.45 -13.37
CA GLU A 113 3.78 -9.59 -11.91
C GLU A 113 2.41 -9.81 -11.26
N LEU A 114 1.37 -9.11 -11.74
CA LEU A 114 0.00 -9.33 -11.26
C LEU A 114 -0.51 -10.74 -11.55
N LYS A 115 -0.20 -11.29 -12.73
CA LYS A 115 -0.53 -12.68 -13.09
C LYS A 115 0.21 -13.68 -12.18
N ASP A 116 1.47 -13.45 -11.92
CA ASP A 116 2.29 -14.31 -11.06
C ASP A 116 1.82 -14.27 -9.60
N ILE A 117 1.52 -13.08 -9.09
CA ILE A 117 0.92 -12.88 -7.76
C ILE A 117 -0.42 -13.62 -7.66
N LEU A 118 -1.29 -13.44 -8.65
CA LEU A 118 -2.59 -14.09 -8.68
C LEU A 118 -2.45 -15.63 -8.73
N ALA A 119 -1.54 -16.12 -9.57
CA ALA A 119 -1.23 -17.55 -9.65
C ALA A 119 -0.75 -18.10 -8.31
N PHE A 120 0.14 -17.39 -7.62
CA PHE A 120 0.60 -17.78 -6.29
C PHE A 120 -0.56 -17.88 -5.28
N TYR A 121 -1.42 -16.86 -5.19
CA TYR A 121 -2.52 -16.88 -4.24
C TYR A 121 -3.61 -17.91 -4.57
N LYS A 122 -3.68 -18.38 -5.82
CA LYS A 122 -4.53 -19.51 -6.22
C LYS A 122 -3.96 -20.89 -5.81
N THR A 123 -2.69 -20.97 -5.38
CA THR A 123 -2.11 -22.22 -4.85
C THR A 123 -2.65 -22.57 -3.46
N PRO A 124 -2.53 -23.84 -3.00
CA PRO A 124 -2.86 -24.19 -1.62
C PRO A 124 -2.06 -23.40 -0.58
N ALA A 125 -0.77 -23.16 -0.82
CA ALA A 125 0.09 -22.38 0.05
C ALA A 125 -0.32 -20.90 0.11
N GLY A 126 -0.61 -20.29 -1.04
CA GLY A 126 -1.07 -18.90 -1.11
C GLY A 126 -2.40 -18.69 -0.37
N ARG A 127 -3.37 -19.59 -0.57
CA ARG A 127 -4.65 -19.55 0.16
C ARG A 127 -4.44 -19.71 1.67
N LYS A 128 -3.57 -20.63 2.08
CA LYS A 128 -3.24 -20.83 3.50
C LYS A 128 -2.57 -19.61 4.09
N LEU A 129 -1.67 -18.97 3.35
CA LEU A 129 -1.04 -17.73 3.79
C LEU A 129 -2.08 -16.64 4.09
N ILE A 130 -3.02 -16.39 3.17
CA ILE A 130 -4.09 -15.40 3.38
C ILE A 130 -4.91 -15.71 4.63
N SER A 131 -5.32 -16.97 4.82
CA SER A 131 -6.20 -17.37 5.93
C SER A 131 -5.51 -17.36 7.29
N ASP A 132 -4.22 -17.67 7.35
CA ASP A 132 -3.50 -17.90 8.59
C ASP A 132 -2.59 -16.74 9.00
N GLN A 133 -2.14 -15.91 8.04
CA GLN A 133 -1.28 -14.75 8.35
C GLN A 133 -1.88 -13.82 9.42
N PRO A 134 -3.18 -13.44 9.40
CA PRO A 134 -3.75 -12.62 10.46
C PRO A 134 -3.65 -13.26 11.85
N LYS A 135 -3.84 -14.59 11.94
CA LYS A 135 -3.73 -15.35 13.20
C LYS A 135 -2.29 -15.35 13.72
N VAL A 136 -1.32 -15.50 12.81
CA VAL A 136 0.12 -15.46 13.17
C VAL A 136 0.49 -14.07 13.68
N VAL A 137 0.04 -13.00 13.00
CA VAL A 137 0.28 -11.62 13.42
C VAL A 137 -0.33 -11.38 14.80
N ASP A 138 -1.58 -11.78 15.02
CA ASP A 138 -2.28 -11.60 16.31
C ASP A 138 -1.56 -12.34 17.46
N ALA A 139 -1.17 -13.58 17.23
CA ALA A 139 -0.39 -14.35 18.20
C ALA A 139 0.98 -13.69 18.50
N SER A 140 1.64 -13.15 17.48
CA SER A 140 2.91 -12.45 17.62
C SER A 140 2.78 -11.16 18.42
N LEU A 141 1.71 -10.39 18.19
CA LEU A 141 1.41 -9.18 18.97
C LEU A 141 1.14 -9.50 20.44
N LYS A 142 0.39 -10.55 20.74
CA LYS A 142 0.15 -11.01 22.12
C LYS A 142 1.45 -11.43 22.80
N PHE A 143 2.30 -12.16 22.09
CA PHE A 143 3.62 -12.53 22.63
C PHE A 143 4.48 -11.27 22.89
N ALA A 144 4.53 -10.34 21.95
CA ALA A 144 5.31 -9.11 22.10
C ALA A 144 4.84 -8.27 23.29
N GLN A 145 3.53 -8.18 23.52
CA GLN A 145 2.97 -7.47 24.69
C GLN A 145 3.40 -8.13 26.01
N ASN A 146 3.31 -9.45 26.12
CA ASN A 146 3.72 -10.18 27.32
C ASN A 146 5.23 -10.04 27.56
N TRP A 147 6.04 -10.14 26.50
CA TRP A 147 7.48 -9.94 26.58
C TRP A 147 7.83 -8.51 27.05
N ALA A 148 7.16 -7.50 26.54
CA ALA A 148 7.37 -6.10 26.95
C ALA A 148 7.03 -5.88 28.42
N ASN A 149 5.94 -6.48 28.92
CA ASN A 149 5.58 -6.40 30.33
C ASN A 149 6.66 -7.04 31.24
N THR A 150 7.13 -8.23 30.88
CA THR A 150 8.21 -8.90 31.62
C THR A 150 9.51 -8.10 31.58
N LEU A 151 9.86 -7.53 30.43
CA LEU A 151 11.03 -6.66 30.30
C LEU A 151 10.90 -5.40 31.17
N SER A 152 9.71 -4.80 31.23
CA SER A 152 9.44 -3.62 32.05
C SER A 152 9.69 -3.91 33.54
N GLU A 153 9.22 -5.05 34.04
CA GLU A 153 9.47 -5.46 35.44
C GLU A 153 10.96 -5.62 35.72
N GLN A 154 11.70 -6.25 34.80
CA GLN A 154 13.15 -6.40 34.90
C GLN A 154 13.88 -5.05 34.90
N VAL A 155 13.48 -4.14 34.02
CA VAL A 155 14.06 -2.78 33.95
C VAL A 155 13.79 -2.00 35.23
N ILE A 156 12.57 -2.04 35.75
CA ILE A 156 12.20 -1.39 37.02
C ILE A 156 13.04 -1.97 38.17
N GLY A 157 13.20 -3.30 38.23
CA GLY A 157 14.05 -3.95 39.25
C GLY A 157 15.49 -3.47 39.18
N LYS A 158 16.08 -3.50 37.99
CA LYS A 158 17.48 -3.00 37.79
C LYS A 158 17.63 -1.52 38.11
N MET A 159 16.68 -0.68 37.71
CA MET A 159 16.71 0.75 38.06
C MET A 159 16.66 0.96 39.57
N ARG A 160 15.79 0.22 40.26
CA ARG A 160 15.70 0.28 41.74
C ARG A 160 17.03 -0.12 42.41
N ASP A 161 17.66 -1.18 41.92
CA ASP A 161 18.93 -1.64 42.48
C ASP A 161 20.04 -0.62 42.24
N GLU A 162 20.12 -0.02 41.09
CA GLU A 162 21.12 1.03 40.79
C GLU A 162 20.88 2.31 41.60
N LEU A 163 19.60 2.67 41.81
CA LEU A 163 19.27 3.83 42.65
C LEU A 163 19.64 3.58 44.11
N LYS A 164 19.43 2.37 44.65
CA LYS A 164 19.88 2.00 46.01
C LYS A 164 21.38 2.07 46.16
N LYS A 165 22.16 1.59 45.17
CA LYS A 165 23.63 1.72 45.15
C LYS A 165 24.10 3.20 45.23
N LYS A 166 23.31 4.12 44.68
CA LYS A 166 23.53 5.56 44.71
C LYS A 166 23.04 6.25 45.99
N GLY A 167 22.51 5.47 46.94
CA GLY A 167 22.07 5.99 48.25
C GLY A 167 20.64 6.49 48.32
N HIS A 168 19.82 6.22 47.26
CA HIS A 168 18.39 6.57 47.30
C HIS A 168 17.59 5.48 48.02
N ALA A 169 16.75 5.87 48.98
CA ALA A 169 15.79 4.98 49.64
C ALA A 169 14.54 4.85 48.76
N LEU A 170 14.30 3.63 48.23
CA LEU A 170 13.12 3.30 47.35
C LEU A 170 12.44 2.06 47.89
#